data_a833be8e91f131b2d423316eb15c6efd
#
_entry.id   a833be8e91f131b2d423316eb15c6efd
#
_cell.length_a   1.000
_cell.length_b   1.000
_cell.length_c   1.000
_cell.angle_alpha   90.00
_cell.angle_beta   90.00
_cell.angle_gamma   90.00
#
_symmetry.space_group_name_H-M   'P 1'
#
loop_
_entity.id
_entity.type
_entity.pdbx_description
1 polymer ?
#
loop_
_entity_poly.entity_id
_entity_poly.type
_entity_poly.pdbx_seq_one_letter_code
_entity_poly.pdbx_strand_id
1 'polypeptide(L)'
;MSATNGSSTSRPVVVIGANGQIGYELVKSLAPLAPVLALNRKMLDITDTDAVRASLTALAPVAIVNAAAYTAVDKAEEEAELAATVNGVAPGILAAMAEETGACFVHYSTDYVFDGNATRPYRESDPASPANVYGHTKLAGERAVMEHDGAAVVLRTCWVYSNRRRNFFLKMRRLARER
;
A
#
# COMPACT_ATOMS: atom_id res chain seq x y z
N MET A 1 -22.33 -13.22 41.89
CA MET A 1 -21.78 -12.11 41.05
C MET A 1 -20.77 -12.72 40.07
N SER A 2 -21.23 -13.05 38.88
CA SER A 2 -20.38 -13.67 37.86
C SER A 2 -19.80 -12.58 36.99
N ALA A 3 -18.50 -12.32 37.14
CA ALA A 3 -17.77 -11.40 36.26
C ALA A 3 -17.58 -12.09 34.91
N THR A 4 -18.37 -11.70 33.92
CA THR A 4 -18.13 -12.03 32.52
C THR A 4 -16.90 -11.26 32.05
N ASN A 5 -15.74 -11.91 32.08
CA ASN A 5 -14.56 -11.44 31.34
C ASN A 5 -14.86 -11.50 29.85
N GLY A 6 -15.48 -10.47 29.31
CA GLY A 6 -15.52 -10.21 27.90
C GLY A 6 -14.10 -9.82 27.45
N SER A 7 -13.33 -10.76 26.94
CA SER A 7 -12.12 -10.43 26.19
C SER A 7 -12.56 -9.66 24.95
N SER A 8 -12.53 -8.32 25.04
CA SER A 8 -12.60 -7.45 23.90
C SER A 8 -11.37 -7.73 23.03
N THR A 9 -11.49 -8.64 22.07
CA THR A 9 -10.47 -8.82 21.04
C THR A 9 -10.45 -7.55 20.24
N SER A 10 -9.45 -6.69 20.53
CA SER A 10 -9.29 -5.43 19.79
C SER A 10 -9.07 -5.76 18.32
N ARG A 11 -9.89 -5.15 17.44
CA ARG A 11 -9.79 -5.30 15.99
C ARG A 11 -8.38 -4.93 15.53
N PRO A 12 -7.70 -5.75 14.69
CA PRO A 12 -6.31 -5.52 14.32
C PRO A 12 -6.16 -4.41 13.27
N VAL A 13 -4.97 -3.82 13.22
CA VAL A 13 -4.48 -3.13 12.03
C VAL A 13 -3.88 -4.16 11.09
N VAL A 14 -4.38 -4.27 9.86
CA VAL A 14 -3.85 -5.17 8.84
C VAL A 14 -2.84 -4.41 7.98
N VAL A 15 -1.59 -4.86 7.94
CA VAL A 15 -0.54 -4.32 7.06
C VAL A 15 -0.29 -5.30 5.92
N ILE A 16 -0.67 -4.93 4.70
CA ILE A 16 -0.48 -5.69 3.47
C ILE A 16 0.85 -5.29 2.83
N GLY A 17 1.62 -6.27 2.33
CA GLY A 17 2.96 -6.01 1.83
C GLY A 17 4.02 -5.89 2.93
N ALA A 18 3.78 -6.55 4.07
CA ALA A 18 4.60 -6.47 5.29
C ALA A 18 6.09 -6.80 5.09
N ASN A 19 6.45 -7.56 4.04
CA ASN A 19 7.84 -7.86 3.70
C ASN A 19 8.51 -6.75 2.86
N GLY A 20 7.78 -5.72 2.41
CA GLY A 20 8.30 -4.55 1.69
C GLY A 20 9.12 -3.63 2.60
N GLN A 21 9.73 -2.59 2.03
CA GLN A 21 10.47 -1.59 2.82
C GLN A 21 9.53 -0.83 3.76
N ILE A 22 8.45 -0.28 3.22
CA ILE A 22 7.44 0.45 3.98
C ILE A 22 6.71 -0.49 4.96
N GLY A 23 6.20 -1.62 4.47
CA GLY A 23 5.39 -2.54 5.29
C GLY A 23 6.13 -3.05 6.52
N TYR A 24 7.42 -3.35 6.39
CA TYR A 24 8.23 -3.79 7.53
C TYR A 24 8.36 -2.71 8.62
N GLU A 25 8.63 -1.47 8.25
CA GLU A 25 8.74 -0.37 9.21
C GLU A 25 7.39 -0.01 9.82
N LEU A 26 6.30 -0.11 9.04
CA LEU A 26 4.93 0.07 9.54
C LEU A 26 4.57 -0.96 10.61
N VAL A 27 4.86 -2.24 10.38
CA VAL A 27 4.60 -3.29 11.39
C VAL A 27 5.28 -2.96 12.71
N LYS A 28 6.54 -2.49 12.67
CA LYS A 28 7.28 -2.10 13.87
C LYS A 28 6.71 -0.85 14.55
N SER A 29 6.35 0.15 13.77
CA SER A 29 5.87 1.43 14.29
C SER A 29 4.46 1.34 14.85
N LEU A 30 3.62 0.47 14.29
CA LEU A 30 2.23 0.31 14.71
C LEU A 30 2.07 -0.69 15.87
N ALA A 31 2.97 -1.66 16.02
CA ALA A 31 2.89 -2.69 17.07
C ALA A 31 2.75 -2.15 18.51
N PRO A 32 3.36 -1.01 18.91
CA PRO A 32 3.12 -0.43 20.23
C PRO A 32 1.74 0.21 20.39
N LEU A 33 1.02 0.50 19.30
CA LEU A 33 -0.23 1.26 19.29
C LEU A 33 -1.46 0.37 19.22
N ALA A 34 -1.38 -0.77 18.52
CA ALA A 34 -2.49 -1.69 18.30
C ALA A 34 -1.98 -3.10 17.95
N PRO A 35 -2.83 -4.15 18.07
CA PRO A 35 -2.53 -5.44 17.46
C PRO A 35 -2.34 -5.29 15.95
N VAL A 36 -1.20 -5.76 15.43
CA VAL A 36 -0.86 -5.67 14.00
C VAL A 36 -0.83 -7.06 13.39
N LEU A 37 -1.59 -7.25 12.32
CA LEU A 37 -1.51 -8.43 11.47
C LEU A 37 -0.71 -8.09 10.20
N ALA A 38 0.47 -8.69 10.10
CA ALA A 38 1.42 -8.47 9.02
C ALA A 38 1.21 -9.50 7.89
N LEU A 39 0.63 -9.09 6.76
CA LEU A 39 0.36 -9.97 5.62
C LEU A 39 1.37 -9.73 4.50
N ASN A 40 2.01 -10.80 4.05
CA ASN A 40 2.83 -10.81 2.86
C ASN A 40 2.10 -11.53 1.70
N ARG A 41 2.65 -11.49 0.48
CA ARG A 41 2.03 -12.07 -0.71
C ARG A 41 1.72 -13.57 -0.59
N LYS A 42 2.51 -14.34 0.19
CA LYS A 42 2.23 -15.78 0.37
C LYS A 42 1.05 -16.04 1.30
N MET A 43 0.77 -15.10 2.20
CA MET A 43 -0.36 -15.19 3.15
C MET A 43 -1.64 -14.63 2.54
N LEU A 44 -1.53 -13.56 1.74
CA LEU A 44 -2.63 -12.94 1.01
C LEU A 44 -2.09 -12.35 -0.30
N ASP A 45 -2.44 -12.95 -1.43
CA ASP A 45 -2.22 -12.37 -2.74
C ASP A 45 -3.36 -11.40 -3.03
N ILE A 46 -3.04 -10.11 -3.14
CA ILE A 46 -4.05 -9.06 -3.35
C ILE A 46 -4.69 -9.10 -4.76
N THR A 47 -4.17 -9.93 -5.66
CA THR A 47 -4.76 -10.17 -6.98
C THR A 47 -5.86 -11.22 -6.94
N ASP A 48 -5.97 -11.99 -5.85
CA ASP A 48 -7.05 -12.94 -5.59
C ASP A 48 -8.17 -12.22 -4.81
N THR A 49 -9.16 -11.73 -5.55
CA THR A 49 -10.27 -10.94 -4.99
C THR A 49 -11.07 -11.72 -3.95
N ASP A 50 -11.31 -13.01 -4.19
CA ASP A 50 -12.13 -13.83 -3.29
C ASP A 50 -11.38 -14.09 -1.97
N ALA A 51 -10.08 -14.40 -2.05
CA ALA A 51 -9.23 -14.53 -0.87
C ALA A 51 -9.13 -13.23 -0.06
N VAL A 52 -9.03 -12.08 -0.74
CA VAL A 52 -9.02 -10.75 -0.10
C VAL A 52 -10.33 -10.51 0.66
N ARG A 53 -11.48 -10.71 -0.01
CA ARG A 53 -12.80 -10.53 0.62
C ARG A 53 -12.98 -11.45 1.82
N ALA A 54 -12.77 -12.75 1.66
CA ALA A 54 -12.92 -13.72 2.73
C ALA A 54 -12.02 -13.38 3.94
N SER A 55 -10.76 -13.04 3.69
CA SER A 55 -9.80 -12.73 4.76
C SER A 55 -10.17 -11.46 5.52
N LEU A 56 -10.47 -10.37 4.82
CA LEU A 56 -10.75 -9.09 5.47
C LEU A 56 -12.11 -9.06 6.17
N THR A 57 -13.11 -9.77 5.64
CA THR A 57 -14.39 -9.97 6.34
C THR A 57 -14.20 -10.75 7.66
N ALA A 58 -13.43 -11.85 7.63
CA ALA A 58 -13.17 -12.65 8.83
C ALA A 58 -12.34 -11.88 9.88
N LEU A 59 -11.39 -11.06 9.45
CA LEU A 59 -10.52 -10.28 10.34
C LEU A 59 -11.21 -9.05 10.91
N ALA A 60 -12.19 -8.49 10.21
CA ALA A 60 -12.90 -7.25 10.56
C ALA A 60 -11.94 -6.17 11.12
N PRO A 61 -10.91 -5.74 10.37
CA PRO A 61 -9.84 -4.87 10.88
C PRO A 61 -10.37 -3.48 11.25
N VAL A 62 -9.66 -2.77 12.15
CA VAL A 62 -9.91 -1.35 12.43
C VAL A 62 -9.26 -0.45 11.37
N ALA A 63 -8.17 -0.92 10.77
CA ALA A 63 -7.49 -0.24 9.68
C ALA A 63 -6.82 -1.24 8.74
N ILE A 64 -6.78 -0.91 7.46
CA ILE A 64 -6.06 -1.64 6.41
C ILE A 64 -5.00 -0.70 5.84
N VAL A 65 -3.73 -1.08 5.93
CA VAL A 65 -2.60 -0.32 5.40
C VAL A 65 -2.00 -1.09 4.23
N ASN A 66 -2.24 -0.61 3.00
CA ASN A 66 -1.73 -1.25 1.79
C ASN A 66 -0.37 -0.68 1.39
N ALA A 67 0.70 -1.38 1.77
CA ALA A 67 2.08 -1.12 1.34
C ALA A 67 2.55 -2.10 0.25
N ALA A 68 1.65 -2.91 -0.31
CA ALA A 68 1.93 -3.76 -1.47
C ALA A 68 1.82 -2.96 -2.77
N ALA A 69 2.76 -3.15 -3.66
CA ALA A 69 2.75 -2.58 -5.00
C ALA A 69 3.64 -3.36 -5.96
N TYR A 70 3.34 -3.30 -7.25
CA TYR A 70 4.27 -3.61 -8.32
C TYR A 70 5.18 -2.39 -8.53
N THR A 71 6.45 -2.49 -8.18
CA THR A 71 7.38 -1.33 -8.14
C THR A 71 8.54 -1.40 -9.13
N ALA A 72 8.56 -2.39 -10.03
CA ALA A 72 9.55 -2.52 -11.07
C ALA A 72 9.16 -1.65 -12.27
N VAL A 73 9.50 -0.35 -12.21
CA VAL A 73 9.05 0.69 -13.16
C VAL A 73 9.32 0.29 -14.61
N ASP A 74 10.57 -0.10 -14.94
CA ASP A 74 10.94 -0.46 -16.31
C ASP A 74 10.23 -1.74 -16.79
N LYS A 75 10.07 -2.73 -15.90
CA LYS A 75 9.34 -3.96 -16.20
C LYS A 75 7.84 -3.75 -16.35
N ALA A 76 7.26 -2.72 -15.78
CA ALA A 76 5.84 -2.43 -15.92
C ALA A 76 5.46 -2.17 -17.38
N GLU A 77 6.39 -1.70 -18.22
CA GLU A 77 6.16 -1.53 -19.67
C GLU A 77 5.92 -2.88 -20.38
N GLU A 78 6.56 -3.96 -19.88
CA GLU A 78 6.43 -5.31 -20.42
C GLU A 78 5.32 -6.12 -19.72
N GLU A 79 5.09 -5.86 -18.43
CA GLU A 79 4.15 -6.58 -17.55
C GLU A 79 2.95 -5.69 -17.16
N ALA A 80 2.43 -4.91 -18.12
CA ALA A 80 1.42 -3.87 -17.89
C ALA A 80 0.14 -4.40 -17.23
N GLU A 81 -0.34 -5.60 -17.61
CA GLU A 81 -1.53 -6.22 -17.04
C GLU A 81 -1.34 -6.58 -15.57
N LEU A 82 -0.18 -7.16 -15.23
CA LEU A 82 0.16 -7.47 -13.83
C LEU A 82 0.28 -6.19 -13.00
N ALA A 83 0.95 -5.17 -13.54
CA ALA A 83 1.09 -3.87 -12.89
C ALA A 83 -0.30 -3.22 -12.67
N ALA A 84 -1.19 -3.26 -13.66
CA ALA A 84 -2.56 -2.74 -13.57
C ALA A 84 -3.38 -3.50 -12.50
N THR A 85 -3.29 -4.82 -12.47
CA THR A 85 -3.99 -5.64 -11.47
C THR A 85 -3.53 -5.29 -10.04
N VAL A 86 -2.22 -5.28 -9.81
CA VAL A 86 -1.65 -5.05 -8.47
C VAL A 86 -1.79 -3.59 -8.02
N ASN A 87 -1.53 -2.63 -8.91
CA ASN A 87 -1.49 -1.21 -8.56
C ASN A 87 -2.81 -0.48 -8.78
N GLY A 88 -3.64 -0.96 -9.71
CA GLY A 88 -4.90 -0.31 -10.09
C GLY A 88 -6.12 -1.00 -9.47
N VAL A 89 -6.34 -2.27 -9.79
CA VAL A 89 -7.55 -3.00 -9.39
C VAL A 89 -7.54 -3.34 -7.90
N ALA A 90 -6.48 -3.96 -7.40
CA ALA A 90 -6.41 -4.44 -6.02
C ALA A 90 -6.62 -3.33 -4.96
N PRO A 91 -6.09 -2.10 -5.10
CA PRO A 91 -6.39 -1.00 -4.17
C PRO A 91 -7.87 -0.65 -4.06
N GLY A 92 -8.62 -0.68 -5.17
CA GLY A 92 -10.06 -0.45 -5.17
C GLY A 92 -10.81 -1.54 -4.38
N ILE A 93 -10.44 -2.83 -4.59
CA ILE A 93 -11.02 -3.95 -3.83
C ILE A 93 -10.73 -3.79 -2.33
N LEU A 94 -9.52 -3.40 -1.97
CA LEU A 94 -9.15 -3.18 -0.57
C LEU A 94 -9.89 -1.99 0.04
N ALA A 95 -10.14 -0.93 -0.72
CA ALA A 95 -10.93 0.21 -0.29
C ALA A 95 -12.40 -0.17 -0.07
N ALA A 96 -13.00 -0.95 -0.98
CA ALA A 96 -14.33 -1.51 -0.82
C ALA A 96 -14.44 -2.34 0.47
N MET A 97 -13.47 -3.20 0.74
CA MET A 97 -13.44 -4.00 1.96
C MET A 97 -13.26 -3.16 3.23
N ALA A 98 -12.50 -2.06 3.15
CA ALA A 98 -12.38 -1.14 4.26
C ALA A 98 -13.72 -0.44 4.55
N GLU A 99 -14.44 -0.01 3.53
CA GLU A 99 -15.78 0.56 3.66
C GLU A 99 -16.76 -0.45 4.25
N GLU A 100 -16.84 -1.68 3.70
CA GLU A 100 -17.73 -2.76 4.17
C GLU A 100 -17.48 -3.14 5.65
N THR A 101 -16.23 -3.10 6.09
CA THR A 101 -15.85 -3.47 7.47
C THR A 101 -15.80 -2.28 8.44
N GLY A 102 -16.01 -1.05 7.93
CA GLY A 102 -15.86 0.18 8.70
C GLY A 102 -14.42 0.41 9.17
N ALA A 103 -13.44 0.01 8.36
CA ALA A 103 -12.01 0.21 8.60
C ALA A 103 -11.53 1.52 7.97
N CYS A 104 -10.49 2.14 8.56
CA CYS A 104 -9.73 3.19 7.87
C CYS A 104 -8.81 2.54 6.83
N PHE A 105 -8.74 3.11 5.61
CA PHE A 105 -7.85 2.63 4.55
C PHE A 105 -6.69 3.59 4.30
N VAL A 106 -5.45 3.08 4.31
CA VAL A 106 -4.26 3.85 3.96
C VAL A 106 -3.57 3.19 2.76
N HIS A 107 -3.41 3.95 1.66
CA HIS A 107 -2.77 3.48 0.44
C HIS A 107 -1.54 4.31 0.09
N TYR A 108 -0.43 3.63 -0.22
CA TYR A 108 0.79 4.27 -0.70
C TYR A 108 0.80 4.40 -2.22
N SER A 109 0.92 5.62 -2.70
CA SER A 109 1.09 5.98 -4.11
C SER A 109 2.49 6.55 -4.38
N THR A 110 2.68 7.25 -5.47
CA THR A 110 3.97 7.68 -6.00
C THR A 110 3.89 9.09 -6.59
N ASP A 111 5.02 9.79 -6.63
CA ASP A 111 5.24 11.02 -7.41
C ASP A 111 5.22 10.78 -8.94
N TYR A 112 5.38 9.53 -9.41
CA TYR A 112 5.25 9.16 -10.83
C TYR A 112 3.85 9.38 -11.41
N VAL A 113 2.86 9.76 -10.60
CA VAL A 113 1.55 10.23 -11.09
C VAL A 113 1.65 11.60 -11.76
N PHE A 114 2.74 12.34 -11.56
CA PHE A 114 3.02 13.61 -12.21
C PHE A 114 3.98 13.44 -13.40
N ASP A 115 4.00 14.43 -14.30
CA ASP A 115 4.85 14.44 -15.50
C ASP A 115 6.32 14.87 -15.25
N GLY A 116 6.63 15.40 -14.08
CA GLY A 116 7.97 15.85 -13.71
C GLY A 116 8.38 17.21 -14.30
N ASN A 117 7.50 17.93 -15.02
CA ASN A 117 7.81 19.17 -15.75
C ASN A 117 7.65 20.46 -14.92
N ALA A 118 7.10 20.36 -13.70
CA ALA A 118 6.90 21.54 -12.86
C ALA A 118 8.24 22.15 -12.39
N THR A 119 8.33 23.47 -12.40
CA THR A 119 9.49 24.22 -11.86
C THR A 119 9.36 24.52 -10.36
N ARG A 120 8.29 24.08 -9.73
CA ARG A 120 7.99 24.16 -8.30
C ARG A 120 7.63 22.80 -7.73
N PRO A 121 7.63 22.60 -6.41
CA PRO A 121 7.10 21.40 -5.81
C PRO A 121 5.63 21.18 -6.21
N TYR A 122 5.28 19.92 -6.53
CA TYR A 122 3.89 19.53 -6.79
C TYR A 122 3.06 19.62 -5.51
N ARG A 123 1.77 19.90 -5.69
CA ARG A 123 0.75 19.88 -4.65
C ARG A 123 -0.23 18.74 -4.94
N GLU A 124 -0.97 18.35 -3.93
CA GLU A 124 -1.98 17.29 -4.03
C GLU A 124 -3.07 17.61 -5.07
N SER A 125 -3.38 18.90 -5.25
CA SER A 125 -4.38 19.40 -6.20
C SER A 125 -3.86 19.58 -7.63
N ASP A 126 -2.56 19.39 -7.88
CA ASP A 126 -2.01 19.51 -9.22
C ASP A 126 -2.50 18.37 -10.12
N PRO A 127 -2.75 18.64 -11.41
CA PRO A 127 -3.22 17.62 -12.34
C PRO A 127 -2.22 16.45 -12.44
N ALA A 128 -2.71 15.23 -12.25
CA ALA A 128 -1.90 14.03 -12.47
C ALA A 128 -1.79 13.76 -13.97
N SER A 129 -0.56 13.55 -14.46
CA SER A 129 -0.21 13.29 -15.86
C SER A 129 0.97 12.34 -15.94
N PRO A 130 0.78 11.04 -15.58
CA PRO A 130 1.87 10.07 -15.55
C PRO A 130 2.47 9.84 -16.93
N ALA A 131 3.81 9.67 -16.99
CA ALA A 131 4.54 9.49 -18.23
C ALA A 131 4.89 8.04 -18.57
N ASN A 132 4.56 7.07 -17.67
CA ASN A 132 4.90 5.66 -17.84
C ASN A 132 3.80 4.74 -17.27
N VAL A 133 3.85 3.45 -17.64
CA VAL A 133 2.86 2.45 -17.21
C VAL A 133 2.77 2.35 -15.69
N TYR A 134 3.89 2.37 -14.97
CA TYR A 134 3.88 2.34 -13.51
C TYR A 134 3.06 3.49 -12.93
N GLY A 135 3.34 4.73 -13.36
CA GLY A 135 2.59 5.91 -12.93
C GLY A 135 1.10 5.84 -13.27
N HIS A 136 0.77 5.41 -14.51
CA HIS A 136 -0.62 5.20 -14.93
C HIS A 136 -1.35 4.19 -14.06
N THR A 137 -0.73 3.04 -13.75
CA THR A 137 -1.35 2.00 -12.91
C THR A 137 -1.52 2.47 -11.46
N LYS A 138 -0.56 3.22 -10.91
CA LYS A 138 -0.67 3.81 -9.57
C LYS A 138 -1.78 4.86 -9.50
N LEU A 139 -1.89 5.72 -10.51
CA LEU A 139 -2.98 6.71 -10.58
C LEU A 139 -4.35 6.04 -10.71
N ALA A 140 -4.46 4.94 -11.46
CA ALA A 140 -5.69 4.16 -11.53
C ALA A 140 -6.10 3.64 -10.15
N GLY A 141 -5.14 3.16 -9.35
CA GLY A 141 -5.39 2.74 -7.97
C GLY A 141 -5.84 3.87 -7.05
N GLU A 142 -5.23 5.07 -7.16
CA GLU A 142 -5.69 6.25 -6.43
C GLU A 142 -7.16 6.56 -6.72
N ARG A 143 -7.52 6.55 -8.01
CA ARG A 143 -8.91 6.81 -8.45
C ARG A 143 -9.86 5.77 -7.91
N ALA A 144 -9.51 4.48 -8.05
CA ALA A 144 -10.33 3.39 -7.53
C ALA A 144 -10.54 3.46 -6.00
N VAL A 145 -9.53 3.91 -5.25
CA VAL A 145 -9.68 4.16 -3.81
C VAL A 145 -10.64 5.30 -3.52
N MET A 146 -10.57 6.38 -4.30
CA MET A 146 -11.40 7.58 -4.10
C MET A 146 -12.84 7.45 -4.62
N GLU A 147 -13.20 6.34 -5.29
CA GLU A 147 -14.58 5.99 -5.67
C GLU A 147 -15.40 5.48 -4.49
N HIS A 148 -14.78 5.21 -3.35
CA HIS A 148 -15.45 4.73 -2.13
C HIS A 148 -15.62 5.84 -1.10
N ASP A 149 -16.76 5.81 -0.40
CA ASP A 149 -17.11 6.81 0.62
C ASP A 149 -16.48 6.51 2.00
N GLY A 150 -15.74 5.41 2.14
CA GLY A 150 -15.05 5.02 3.35
C GLY A 150 -13.92 5.98 3.76
N ALA A 151 -13.52 5.94 5.02
CA ALA A 151 -12.37 6.72 5.52
C ALA A 151 -11.06 6.23 4.85
N ALA A 152 -10.56 6.96 3.87
CA ALA A 152 -9.36 6.61 3.13
C ALA A 152 -8.33 7.75 3.06
N VAL A 153 -7.05 7.37 3.07
CA VAL A 153 -5.91 8.28 2.86
C VAL A 153 -4.99 7.70 1.80
N VAL A 154 -4.66 8.49 0.78
CA VAL A 154 -3.65 8.16 -0.23
C VAL A 154 -2.40 8.98 0.01
N LEU A 155 -1.26 8.31 0.19
CA LEU A 155 0.03 8.93 0.46
C LEU A 155 0.94 8.80 -0.76
N ARG A 156 1.14 9.87 -1.52
CA ARG A 156 2.11 9.93 -2.60
C ARG A 156 3.52 10.08 -2.03
N THR A 157 4.41 9.16 -2.36
CA THR A 157 5.80 9.12 -1.86
C THR A 157 6.79 9.01 -3.01
N CYS A 158 8.04 9.39 -2.75
CA CYS A 158 9.14 9.17 -3.68
C CYS A 158 10.38 8.65 -2.94
N TRP A 159 11.28 7.99 -3.67
CA TRP A 159 12.60 7.60 -3.17
C TRP A 159 12.60 6.90 -1.80
N VAL A 160 11.71 5.92 -1.61
CA VAL A 160 11.69 5.13 -0.37
C VAL A 160 12.99 4.38 -0.21
N TYR A 161 13.66 4.57 0.92
CA TYR A 161 14.90 3.91 1.27
C TYR A 161 14.92 3.46 2.72
N SER A 162 15.67 2.39 2.96
CA SER A 162 15.89 1.82 4.29
C SER A 162 17.22 1.09 4.30
N ASN A 163 17.62 0.55 5.44
CA ASN A 163 18.78 -0.35 5.53
C ASN A 163 18.46 -1.78 5.05
N ARG A 164 17.28 -2.01 4.48
CA ARG A 164 16.78 -3.34 4.07
C ARG A 164 16.45 -3.36 2.59
N ARG A 165 16.55 -4.55 1.98
CA ARG A 165 16.24 -4.81 0.56
C ARG A 165 17.05 -3.96 -0.41
N ARG A 166 16.79 -4.11 -1.71
CA ARG A 166 17.43 -3.30 -2.76
C ARG A 166 16.76 -1.94 -2.81
N ASN A 167 17.54 -0.87 -2.67
CA ASN A 167 17.12 0.50 -2.88
C ASN A 167 18.31 1.34 -3.36
N PHE A 168 18.03 2.56 -3.82
CA PHE A 168 19.03 3.46 -4.38
C PHE A 168 20.16 3.77 -3.38
N PHE A 169 19.81 4.08 -2.14
CA PHE A 169 20.78 4.38 -1.08
C PHE A 169 21.79 3.24 -0.88
N LEU A 170 21.30 2.01 -0.73
CA LEU A 170 22.18 0.84 -0.54
C LEU A 170 23.02 0.54 -1.79
N LYS A 171 22.47 0.79 -2.99
CA LYS A 171 23.21 0.67 -4.24
C LYS A 171 24.37 1.68 -4.29
N MET A 172 24.11 2.96 -3.99
CA MET A 172 25.15 3.99 -3.98
C MET A 172 26.22 3.71 -2.91
N ARG A 173 25.80 3.33 -1.70
CA ARG A 173 26.74 2.95 -0.63
C ARG A 173 27.64 1.78 -1.01
N ARG A 174 27.14 0.78 -1.76
CA ARG A 174 27.93 -0.32 -2.25
C ARG A 174 28.95 0.17 -3.30
N LEU A 175 28.50 0.89 -4.31
CA LEU A 175 29.36 1.43 -5.37
C LEU A 175 30.46 2.35 -4.83
N ALA A 176 30.20 3.12 -3.78
CA ALA A 176 31.21 3.96 -3.14
C ALA A 176 32.29 3.18 -2.36
N ARG A 177 32.04 1.90 -2.06
CA ARG A 177 33.02 1.01 -1.38
C ARG A 177 33.85 0.18 -2.36
N GLU A 178 33.36 0.02 -3.58
CA GLU A 178 34.02 -0.76 -4.65
C GLU A 178 35.01 0.11 -5.47
N ARG A 179 35.10 1.43 -5.17
CA ARG A 179 36.09 2.40 -5.72
C ARG A 179 37.14 2.76 -4.68
#